data_13d64cb23d8dcc02a95dbbf69dd6360e
#
_entry.id   13d64cb23d8dcc02a95dbbf69dd6360e
#
_cell.length_a   1.000
_cell.length_b   1.000
_cell.length_c   1.000
_cell.angle_alpha   90.00
_cell.angle_beta   90.00
_cell.angle_gamma   90.00
#
_symmetry.space_group_name_H-M   'P 1'
#
loop_
_entity.id
_entity.type
_entity.pdbx_description
1 polymer ?
#
loop_
_entity_poly.entity_id
_entity_poly.type
_entity_poly.pdbx_seq_one_letter_code
_entity_poly.pdbx_strand_id
1 'polypeptide(L)'
;MKNPCIQFQENRIFLPFKTFYTIMKRFNLFFAIIILAAGMHKLHAQDNQLEVGDKIPNFEAVADDGETWKSGNIVGKKNLVVYFYPAAMTGGCTKQACAYRDAQEDLSSVDAEVVGISGDEVENLELFKRANNLNFTLLSDPDGEIARLFGVPVRDGGSIEREVDGELHTLTRGLTTSRWTFIIDKQGKVVYKSTEVNAAEDSKAVLEALKN
;
A
#
# COMPACT_ATOMS: atom_id res chain seq x y z
N MET A 1 79.85 32.27 26.99
CA MET A 1 79.28 30.99 26.55
C MET A 1 78.17 31.28 25.55
N LYS A 2 78.39 31.10 24.24
CA LYS A 2 77.43 31.39 23.19
C LYS A 2 76.70 30.11 22.79
N ASN A 3 75.39 30.09 22.84
CA ASN A 3 74.56 28.97 22.37
C ASN A 3 74.53 28.95 20.83
N PRO A 4 74.62 27.81 20.17
CA PRO A 4 74.49 27.72 18.75
C PRO A 4 73.03 27.65 18.30
N CYS A 5 72.67 28.48 17.28
CA CYS A 5 71.40 28.43 16.60
C CYS A 5 71.25 27.16 15.76
N ILE A 6 70.11 26.46 15.93
CA ILE A 6 69.74 25.38 15.08
C ILE A 6 69.13 25.97 13.79
N GLN A 7 69.75 25.67 12.62
CA GLN A 7 69.16 26.00 11.33
C GLN A 7 68.23 24.88 10.91
N PHE A 8 66.96 25.22 10.69
CA PHE A 8 65.98 24.36 10.05
C PHE A 8 66.17 24.46 8.53
N GLN A 9 66.53 23.36 7.90
CA GLN A 9 66.61 23.24 6.44
C GLN A 9 65.24 22.83 5.92
N GLU A 10 64.50 23.73 5.28
CA GLU A 10 63.22 23.44 4.59
C GLU A 10 63.56 22.73 3.24
N ASN A 11 63.32 21.43 3.22
CA ASN A 11 63.30 20.70 1.95
C ASN A 11 61.92 20.93 1.29
N ARG A 12 61.83 21.93 0.41
CA ARG A 12 60.66 22.09 -0.47
C ARG A 12 60.81 21.18 -1.68
N ILE A 13 59.98 20.11 -1.70
CA ILE A 13 59.83 19.28 -2.89
C ILE A 13 58.95 20.04 -3.87
N PHE A 14 59.53 20.66 -4.90
CA PHE A 14 58.81 21.25 -6.02
C PHE A 14 58.35 20.13 -6.97
N LEU A 15 57.07 19.77 -6.92
CA LEU A 15 56.45 18.96 -7.96
C LEU A 15 56.16 19.83 -9.20
N PRO A 16 56.52 19.43 -10.42
CA PRO A 16 56.31 20.25 -11.60
C PRO A 16 54.81 20.44 -11.87
N PHE A 17 54.42 21.67 -12.15
CA PHE A 17 53.05 22.15 -12.36
C PHE A 17 52.20 21.30 -13.32
N LYS A 18 52.82 20.66 -14.28
CA LYS A 18 52.19 19.75 -15.27
C LYS A 18 51.63 18.46 -14.63
N THR A 19 52.28 17.94 -13.59
CA THR A 19 51.86 16.71 -12.89
C THR A 19 50.62 16.96 -12.05
N PHE A 20 50.53 18.15 -11.44
CA PHE A 20 49.37 18.55 -10.62
C PHE A 20 48.11 18.72 -11.46
N TYR A 21 48.21 19.29 -12.65
CA TYR A 21 47.08 19.49 -13.57
C TYR A 21 46.53 18.16 -14.11
N THR A 22 47.40 17.18 -14.36
CA THR A 22 46.97 15.83 -14.84
C THR A 22 46.29 15.04 -13.76
N ILE A 23 46.72 15.16 -12.50
CA ILE A 23 46.07 14.50 -11.34
C ILE A 23 44.68 15.12 -11.07
N MET A 24 44.57 16.44 -11.09
CA MET A 24 43.26 17.13 -10.92
C MET A 24 42.26 16.78 -12.03
N LYS A 25 42.69 16.67 -13.29
CA LYS A 25 41.81 16.28 -14.40
C LYS A 25 41.29 14.85 -14.27
N ARG A 26 42.09 13.93 -13.77
CA ARG A 26 41.66 12.54 -13.47
C ARG A 26 40.74 12.47 -12.29
N PHE A 27 40.95 13.28 -11.24
CA PHE A 27 40.10 13.36 -10.06
C PHE A 27 38.72 13.92 -10.40
N ASN A 28 38.62 14.97 -11.22
CA ASN A 28 37.35 15.53 -11.68
C ASN A 28 36.59 14.57 -12.58
N LEU A 29 37.24 13.74 -13.38
CA LEU A 29 36.59 12.74 -14.22
C LEU A 29 36.02 11.60 -13.38
N PHE A 30 36.70 11.15 -12.33
CA PHE A 30 36.20 10.15 -11.39
C PHE A 30 35.03 10.68 -10.55
N PHE A 31 35.08 11.95 -10.12
CA PHE A 31 34.01 12.58 -9.38
C PHE A 31 32.74 12.77 -10.24
N ALA A 32 32.89 13.12 -11.51
CA ALA A 32 31.79 13.23 -12.46
C ALA A 32 31.12 11.88 -12.74
N ILE A 33 31.89 10.79 -12.82
CA ILE A 33 31.37 9.43 -13.03
C ILE A 33 30.62 8.94 -11.79
N ILE A 34 31.10 9.25 -10.57
CA ILE A 34 30.42 8.88 -9.32
C ILE A 34 29.11 9.65 -9.15
N ILE A 35 29.04 10.93 -9.53
CA ILE A 35 27.81 11.73 -9.48
C ILE A 35 26.80 11.22 -10.53
N LEU A 36 27.25 10.81 -11.72
CA LEU A 36 26.39 10.24 -12.74
C LEU A 36 25.83 8.87 -12.32
N ALA A 37 26.63 8.02 -11.68
CA ALA A 37 26.21 6.74 -11.13
C ALA A 37 25.24 6.89 -9.95
N ALA A 38 25.45 7.88 -9.06
CA ALA A 38 24.54 8.19 -7.97
C ALA A 38 23.20 8.79 -8.44
N GLY A 39 23.20 9.49 -9.57
CA GLY A 39 21.98 10.03 -10.21
C GLY A 39 21.07 8.96 -10.82
N MET A 40 21.61 7.81 -11.22
CA MET A 40 20.83 6.73 -11.82
C MET A 40 20.09 5.85 -10.80
N HIS A 41 20.38 5.98 -9.51
CA HIS A 41 19.66 5.22 -8.45
C HIS A 41 18.40 5.93 -7.93
N LYS A 42 18.06 7.12 -8.44
CA LYS A 42 16.85 7.87 -8.04
C LYS A 42 15.65 7.71 -8.97
N LEU A 43 15.70 6.81 -9.95
CA LEU A 43 14.63 6.67 -10.95
C LEU A 43 13.87 5.34 -10.86
N HIS A 44 13.71 4.77 -9.66
CA HIS A 44 12.78 3.67 -9.43
C HIS A 44 12.06 3.85 -8.09
N ALA A 45 11.41 5.00 -7.88
CA ALA A 45 10.13 4.99 -7.21
C ALA A 45 9.15 4.51 -8.30
N GLN A 46 9.18 3.23 -8.61
CA GLN A 46 8.16 2.59 -9.40
C GLN A 46 6.88 2.72 -8.58
N ASP A 47 5.91 3.42 -9.14
CA ASP A 47 4.52 3.40 -8.73
C ASP A 47 4.09 1.92 -8.87
N ASN A 48 4.27 1.15 -7.79
CA ASN A 48 4.01 -0.29 -7.76
C ASN A 48 2.50 -0.54 -7.68
N GLN A 49 1.75 0.05 -8.61
CA GLN A 49 0.35 -0.27 -8.76
C GLN A 49 0.24 -1.65 -9.39
N LEU A 50 -0.48 -2.54 -8.71
CA LEU A 50 -0.83 -3.83 -9.31
C LEU A 50 -1.77 -3.60 -10.50
N GLU A 51 -1.43 -4.20 -11.64
CA GLU A 51 -2.22 -4.17 -12.86
C GLU A 51 -2.78 -5.55 -13.20
N VAL A 52 -3.74 -5.59 -14.09
CA VAL A 52 -4.30 -6.86 -14.57
C VAL A 52 -3.18 -7.69 -15.22
N GLY A 53 -3.05 -8.93 -14.76
CA GLY A 53 -1.99 -9.88 -15.14
C GLY A 53 -0.89 -10.03 -14.10
N ASP A 54 -0.74 -9.07 -13.19
CA ASP A 54 0.26 -9.15 -12.12
C ASP A 54 -0.11 -10.18 -11.07
N LYS A 55 0.91 -10.82 -10.50
CA LYS A 55 0.73 -11.75 -9.40
C LYS A 55 0.83 -11.00 -8.08
N ILE A 56 -0.19 -11.18 -7.21
CA ILE A 56 -0.14 -10.57 -5.88
C ILE A 56 0.84 -11.33 -4.96
N PRO A 57 1.60 -10.63 -4.12
CA PRO A 57 2.27 -11.27 -2.99
C PRO A 57 1.24 -11.70 -1.94
N ASN A 58 1.60 -12.68 -1.11
CA ASN A 58 0.78 -13.00 0.06
C ASN A 58 0.76 -11.81 1.02
N PHE A 59 -0.39 -11.56 1.61
CA PHE A 59 -0.57 -10.55 2.65
C PHE A 59 -1.43 -11.10 3.78
N GLU A 60 -1.31 -10.49 4.94
CA GLU A 60 -2.11 -10.79 6.11
C GLU A 60 -2.51 -9.48 6.82
N ALA A 61 -3.62 -9.50 7.53
CA ALA A 61 -4.10 -8.38 8.33
C ALA A 61 -4.93 -8.89 9.51
N VAL A 62 -5.17 -8.02 10.48
CA VAL A 62 -6.14 -8.28 11.53
C VAL A 62 -7.54 -8.06 10.99
N ALA A 63 -8.41 -9.02 11.18
CA ALA A 63 -9.80 -8.96 10.74
C ALA A 63 -10.70 -8.31 11.81
N ASP A 64 -11.95 -8.06 11.43
CA ASP A 64 -13.00 -7.47 12.27
C ASP A 64 -13.34 -8.28 13.53
N ASP A 65 -12.93 -9.55 13.60
CA ASP A 65 -13.07 -10.43 14.77
C ASP A 65 -11.80 -10.47 15.66
N GLY A 66 -10.77 -9.69 15.32
CA GLY A 66 -9.48 -9.64 16.03
C GLY A 66 -8.50 -10.74 15.63
N GLU A 67 -8.88 -11.66 14.75
CA GLU A 67 -8.03 -12.75 14.30
C GLU A 67 -7.18 -12.36 13.08
N THR A 68 -6.03 -13.04 12.91
CA THR A 68 -5.20 -12.81 11.73
C THR A 68 -5.74 -13.52 10.50
N TRP A 69 -6.19 -12.75 9.52
CA TRP A 69 -6.58 -13.24 8.20
C TRP A 69 -5.39 -13.31 7.23
N LYS A 70 -5.33 -14.34 6.38
CA LYS A 70 -4.23 -14.55 5.43
C LYS A 70 -4.75 -14.83 4.03
N SER A 71 -4.28 -14.07 3.04
CA SER A 71 -4.65 -14.25 1.62
C SER A 71 -4.32 -15.65 1.09
N GLY A 72 -3.22 -16.25 1.55
CA GLY A 72 -2.81 -17.60 1.18
C GLY A 72 -3.79 -18.72 1.58
N ASN A 73 -4.73 -18.45 2.49
CA ASN A 73 -5.78 -19.41 2.82
C ASN A 73 -6.88 -19.48 1.76
N ILE A 74 -7.02 -18.44 0.94
CA ILE A 74 -8.06 -18.28 -0.08
C ILE A 74 -7.49 -18.47 -1.50
N VAL A 75 -6.40 -17.75 -1.81
CA VAL A 75 -5.69 -17.88 -3.09
C VAL A 75 -5.27 -19.33 -3.31
N GLY A 76 -5.52 -19.86 -4.48
CA GLY A 76 -5.34 -21.28 -4.80
C GLY A 76 -6.61 -22.13 -4.67
N LYS A 77 -7.65 -21.62 -4.01
CA LYS A 77 -8.92 -22.34 -3.78
C LYS A 77 -10.10 -21.60 -4.41
N LYS A 78 -10.16 -20.28 -4.19
CA LYS A 78 -11.26 -19.40 -4.65
C LYS A 78 -10.70 -18.18 -5.37
N ASN A 79 -11.54 -17.50 -6.13
CA ASN A 79 -11.31 -16.13 -6.53
C ASN A 79 -11.41 -15.22 -5.31
N LEU A 80 -10.50 -14.26 -5.18
CA LEU A 80 -10.49 -13.32 -4.07
C LEU A 80 -10.87 -11.93 -4.58
N VAL A 81 -11.97 -11.39 -4.09
CA VAL A 81 -12.37 -10.00 -4.31
C VAL A 81 -11.83 -9.15 -3.18
N VAL A 82 -10.97 -8.19 -3.50
CA VAL A 82 -10.41 -7.23 -2.55
C VAL A 82 -10.95 -5.86 -2.91
N TYR A 83 -11.75 -5.25 -2.04
CA TYR A 83 -12.16 -3.88 -2.23
C TYR A 83 -11.62 -2.98 -1.10
N PHE A 84 -11.02 -1.86 -1.50
CA PHE A 84 -10.58 -0.80 -0.60
C PHE A 84 -11.66 0.25 -0.50
N TYR A 85 -11.90 0.74 0.71
CA TYR A 85 -12.91 1.78 0.95
C TYR A 85 -12.40 2.83 1.95
N PRO A 86 -12.83 4.11 1.80
CA PRO A 86 -12.26 5.22 2.56
C PRO A 86 -12.45 5.15 4.08
N ALA A 87 -13.65 4.77 4.55
CA ALA A 87 -13.97 4.79 5.98
C ALA A 87 -15.25 4.01 6.29
N ALA A 88 -15.19 3.19 7.33
CA ALA A 88 -16.35 2.52 7.92
C ALA A 88 -17.44 3.51 8.33
N MET A 89 -18.71 3.08 8.34
CA MET A 89 -19.88 3.85 8.79
C MET A 89 -20.12 5.17 8.03
N THR A 90 -19.56 5.31 6.79
CA THR A 90 -19.88 6.45 5.90
C THR A 90 -20.82 6.03 4.79
N GLY A 91 -21.68 6.95 4.31
CA GLY A 91 -22.80 6.62 3.44
C GLY A 91 -22.46 5.82 2.18
N GLY A 92 -21.39 6.19 1.48
CA GLY A 92 -20.92 5.46 0.28
C GLY A 92 -20.32 4.10 0.62
N CYS A 93 -19.52 4.01 1.69
CA CYS A 93 -18.90 2.76 2.11
C CYS A 93 -19.93 1.77 2.65
N THR A 94 -20.94 2.27 3.39
CA THR A 94 -22.06 1.43 3.84
C THR A 94 -22.87 0.88 2.66
N LYS A 95 -23.13 1.70 1.63
CA LYS A 95 -23.82 1.24 0.40
C LYS A 95 -23.04 0.11 -0.29
N GLN A 96 -21.72 0.27 -0.44
CA GLN A 96 -20.86 -0.74 -1.06
C GLN A 96 -20.84 -2.04 -0.24
N ALA A 97 -20.65 -1.95 1.08
CA ALA A 97 -20.61 -3.10 1.96
C ALA A 97 -21.96 -3.85 1.96
N CYS A 98 -23.09 -3.13 2.02
CA CYS A 98 -24.42 -3.75 1.93
C CYS A 98 -24.66 -4.42 0.57
N ALA A 99 -24.19 -3.82 -0.54
CA ALA A 99 -24.28 -4.44 -1.86
C ALA A 99 -23.50 -5.76 -1.95
N TYR A 100 -22.31 -5.83 -1.35
CA TYR A 100 -21.55 -7.09 -1.24
C TYR A 100 -22.21 -8.11 -0.31
N ARG A 101 -22.76 -7.66 0.83
CA ARG A 101 -23.54 -8.52 1.73
C ARG A 101 -24.69 -9.19 1.00
N ASP A 102 -25.45 -8.41 0.26
CA ASP A 102 -26.65 -8.88 -0.45
C ASP A 102 -26.31 -9.78 -1.65
N ALA A 103 -25.10 -9.65 -2.21
CA ALA A 103 -24.58 -10.45 -3.34
C ALA A 103 -23.82 -11.72 -2.91
N GLN A 104 -23.73 -12.04 -1.62
CA GLN A 104 -22.87 -13.13 -1.11
C GLN A 104 -23.24 -14.51 -1.66
N GLU A 105 -24.50 -14.80 -1.87
CA GLU A 105 -24.93 -16.07 -2.45
C GLU A 105 -24.44 -16.20 -3.91
N ASP A 106 -24.62 -15.14 -4.70
CA ASP A 106 -24.16 -15.10 -6.08
C ASP A 106 -22.63 -15.21 -6.19
N LEU A 107 -21.89 -14.51 -5.33
CA LEU A 107 -20.41 -14.56 -5.29
C LEU A 107 -19.92 -15.95 -4.89
N SER A 108 -20.58 -16.58 -3.93
CA SER A 108 -20.27 -17.95 -3.52
C SER A 108 -20.52 -18.95 -4.65
N SER A 109 -21.55 -18.73 -5.48
CA SER A 109 -21.89 -19.59 -6.62
C SER A 109 -20.83 -19.59 -7.73
N VAL A 110 -19.96 -18.55 -7.78
CA VAL A 110 -18.83 -18.42 -8.70
C VAL A 110 -17.48 -18.62 -8.02
N ASP A 111 -17.46 -19.32 -6.87
CA ASP A 111 -16.26 -19.59 -6.08
C ASP A 111 -15.47 -18.32 -5.72
N ALA A 112 -16.15 -17.22 -5.38
CA ALA A 112 -15.51 -15.98 -4.97
C ALA A 112 -15.69 -15.74 -3.48
N GLU A 113 -14.63 -15.19 -2.84
CA GLU A 113 -14.63 -14.70 -1.48
C GLU A 113 -14.30 -13.21 -1.49
N VAL A 114 -15.00 -12.43 -0.64
CA VAL A 114 -14.85 -10.98 -0.57
C VAL A 114 -14.20 -10.57 0.73
N VAL A 115 -13.26 -9.64 0.65
CA VAL A 115 -12.72 -8.93 1.80
C VAL A 115 -12.75 -7.43 1.55
N GLY A 116 -13.16 -6.66 2.56
CA GLY A 116 -13.11 -5.19 2.52
C GLY A 116 -11.93 -4.69 3.35
N ILE A 117 -11.15 -3.74 2.82
CA ILE A 117 -9.95 -3.21 3.47
C ILE A 117 -10.06 -1.71 3.64
N SER A 118 -9.78 -1.22 4.84
CA SER A 118 -9.70 0.21 5.15
C SER A 118 -8.66 0.49 6.24
N GLY A 119 -8.33 1.76 6.44
CA GLY A 119 -7.46 2.19 7.53
C GLY A 119 -8.16 2.32 8.88
N ASP A 120 -9.39 1.82 9.02
CA ASP A 120 -10.13 1.83 10.28
C ASP A 120 -9.54 0.83 11.28
N GLU A 121 -9.58 1.17 12.58
CA GLU A 121 -9.21 0.27 13.67
C GLU A 121 -10.18 -0.93 13.76
N VAL A 122 -9.72 -2.04 14.33
CA VAL A 122 -10.47 -3.31 14.38
C VAL A 122 -11.83 -3.13 15.04
N GLU A 123 -11.89 -2.39 16.14
CA GLU A 123 -13.14 -2.14 16.87
C GLU A 123 -14.19 -1.40 16.02
N ASN A 124 -13.73 -0.55 15.11
CA ASN A 124 -14.60 0.16 14.18
C ASN A 124 -15.13 -0.78 13.09
N LEU A 125 -14.32 -1.75 12.65
CA LEU A 125 -14.73 -2.76 11.67
C LEU A 125 -15.75 -3.73 12.30
N GLU A 126 -15.53 -4.16 13.54
CA GLU A 126 -16.50 -4.95 14.32
C GLU A 126 -17.85 -4.23 14.42
N LEU A 127 -17.82 -2.94 14.82
CA LEU A 127 -19.01 -2.13 14.91
C LEU A 127 -19.71 -1.98 13.55
N PHE A 128 -18.93 -1.73 12.48
CA PHE A 128 -19.46 -1.58 11.13
C PHE A 128 -20.14 -2.86 10.64
N LYS A 129 -19.49 -4.01 10.87
CA LYS A 129 -20.04 -5.33 10.53
C LYS A 129 -21.35 -5.60 11.27
N ARG A 130 -21.36 -5.40 12.60
CA ARG A 130 -22.54 -5.61 13.44
C ARG A 130 -23.69 -4.69 13.04
N ALA A 131 -23.45 -3.38 12.92
CA ALA A 131 -24.48 -2.40 12.61
C ALA A 131 -25.16 -2.61 11.24
N ASN A 132 -24.48 -3.26 10.30
CA ASN A 132 -24.98 -3.48 8.95
C ASN A 132 -25.21 -4.96 8.60
N ASN A 133 -25.07 -5.88 9.57
CA ASN A 133 -25.18 -7.32 9.39
C ASN A 133 -24.32 -7.85 8.24
N LEU A 134 -23.06 -7.37 8.13
CA LEU A 134 -22.15 -7.81 7.06
C LEU A 134 -21.74 -9.27 7.30
N ASN A 135 -21.77 -10.06 6.24
CA ASN A 135 -21.57 -11.50 6.26
C ASN A 135 -20.25 -11.95 5.59
N PHE A 136 -19.28 -11.04 5.51
CA PHE A 136 -17.94 -11.27 4.98
C PHE A 136 -16.89 -10.56 5.85
N THR A 137 -15.59 -10.81 5.61
CA THR A 137 -14.50 -10.31 6.43
C THR A 137 -14.13 -8.87 6.06
N LEU A 138 -13.93 -8.04 7.08
CA LEU A 138 -13.30 -6.73 6.97
C LEU A 138 -11.90 -6.78 7.56
N LEU A 139 -10.92 -6.10 6.93
CA LEU A 139 -9.53 -6.11 7.31
C LEU A 139 -9.07 -4.70 7.67
N SER A 140 -8.36 -4.59 8.79
CA SER A 140 -7.74 -3.35 9.27
C SER A 140 -6.36 -3.17 8.65
N ASP A 141 -6.12 -2.01 8.01
CA ASP A 141 -4.85 -1.60 7.42
C ASP A 141 -4.51 -0.15 7.84
N PRO A 142 -4.40 0.13 9.16
CA PRO A 142 -4.24 1.50 9.67
C PRO A 142 -2.92 2.14 9.25
N ASP A 143 -1.89 1.35 9.00
CA ASP A 143 -0.58 1.78 8.51
C ASP A 143 -0.48 1.81 6.98
N GLY A 144 -1.48 1.28 6.25
CA GLY A 144 -1.54 1.25 4.79
C GLY A 144 -0.54 0.31 4.14
N GLU A 145 -0.15 -0.74 4.79
CA GLU A 145 0.80 -1.72 4.24
C GLU A 145 0.19 -2.46 3.04
N ILE A 146 -1.07 -2.89 3.18
CA ILE A 146 -1.78 -3.59 2.10
C ILE A 146 -2.18 -2.60 1.01
N ALA A 147 -2.64 -1.39 1.38
CA ALA A 147 -2.96 -0.36 0.39
C ALA A 147 -1.74 -0.06 -0.50
N ARG A 148 -0.54 0.11 0.09
CA ARG A 148 0.70 0.30 -0.68
C ARG A 148 1.09 -0.90 -1.52
N LEU A 149 0.87 -2.12 -1.01
CA LEU A 149 1.12 -3.36 -1.76
C LEU A 149 0.31 -3.42 -3.06
N PHE A 150 -0.95 -2.96 -3.01
CA PHE A 150 -1.85 -2.90 -4.17
C PHE A 150 -1.69 -1.61 -4.98
N GLY A 151 -0.86 -0.65 -4.52
CA GLY A 151 -0.69 0.66 -5.14
C GLY A 151 -1.90 1.56 -5.00
N VAL A 152 -2.76 1.31 -4.00
CA VAL A 152 -3.96 2.12 -3.72
C VAL A 152 -3.55 3.44 -3.08
N PRO A 153 -3.94 4.59 -3.63
CA PRO A 153 -3.64 5.88 -3.04
C PRO A 153 -4.25 6.03 -1.64
N VAL A 154 -3.43 6.57 -0.72
CA VAL A 154 -3.84 6.84 0.66
C VAL A 154 -3.70 8.33 0.99
N ARG A 155 -4.46 8.77 2.00
CA ARG A 155 -4.42 10.11 2.59
C ARG A 155 -4.47 9.98 4.10
N ASP A 156 -4.20 11.07 4.79
CA ASP A 156 -4.30 11.11 6.25
C ASP A 156 -5.64 10.59 6.76
N GLY A 157 -5.60 9.89 7.87
CA GLY A 157 -6.75 9.35 8.57
C GLY A 157 -7.52 10.43 9.33
N GLY A 158 -8.16 10.02 10.42
CA GLY A 158 -8.92 10.91 11.28
C GLY A 158 -10.04 10.18 12.01
N SER A 159 -10.90 10.93 12.68
CA SER A 159 -12.01 10.36 13.45
C SER A 159 -13.34 10.95 12.99
N ILE A 160 -14.40 10.15 13.13
CA ILE A 160 -15.79 10.57 12.92
C ILE A 160 -16.64 10.05 14.07
N GLU A 161 -17.71 10.76 14.40
CA GLU A 161 -18.69 10.29 15.37
C GLU A 161 -19.89 9.67 14.67
N ARG A 162 -20.40 8.57 15.20
CA ARG A 162 -21.59 7.88 14.71
C ARG A 162 -22.39 7.37 15.88
N GLU A 163 -23.69 7.58 15.80
CA GLU A 163 -24.65 6.97 16.72
C GLU A 163 -25.03 5.58 16.19
N VAL A 164 -24.89 4.56 17.03
CA VAL A 164 -25.28 3.17 16.75
C VAL A 164 -26.00 2.66 17.97
N ASP A 165 -27.22 2.13 17.78
CA ASP A 165 -28.05 1.59 18.85
C ASP A 165 -28.32 2.58 20.03
N GLY A 166 -28.28 3.89 19.73
CA GLY A 166 -28.48 4.95 20.73
C GLY A 166 -27.23 5.35 21.49
N GLU A 167 -26.07 4.79 21.16
CA GLU A 167 -24.78 5.14 21.72
C GLU A 167 -23.88 5.88 20.70
N LEU A 168 -23.20 6.93 21.17
CA LEU A 168 -22.27 7.69 20.35
C LEU A 168 -20.90 7.02 20.36
N HIS A 169 -20.43 6.63 19.18
CA HIS A 169 -19.11 6.02 18.96
C HIS A 169 -18.17 6.97 18.19
N THR A 170 -16.93 7.07 18.63
CA THR A 170 -15.85 7.74 17.90
C THR A 170 -15.08 6.70 17.12
N LEU A 171 -15.17 6.74 15.78
CA LEU A 171 -14.47 5.83 14.89
C LEU A 171 -13.18 6.50 14.39
N THR A 172 -12.05 5.91 14.74
CA THR A 172 -10.72 6.40 14.34
C THR A 172 -10.12 5.50 13.27
N ARG A 173 -9.41 6.12 12.33
CA ARG A 173 -8.64 5.43 11.29
C ARG A 173 -7.26 6.06 11.12
N GLY A 174 -6.25 5.24 10.92
CA GLY A 174 -4.87 5.70 10.70
C GLY A 174 -4.70 6.39 9.35
N LEU A 175 -5.44 5.91 8.33
CA LEU A 175 -5.42 6.49 6.99
C LEU A 175 -6.78 6.35 6.29
N THR A 176 -6.90 7.03 5.15
CA THR A 176 -8.07 6.96 4.26
C THR A 176 -7.62 6.46 2.89
N THR A 177 -8.10 5.28 2.47
CA THR A 177 -7.78 4.72 1.14
C THR A 177 -8.66 5.34 0.05
N SER A 178 -8.19 5.32 -1.20
CA SER A 178 -9.05 5.47 -2.37
C SER A 178 -9.95 4.24 -2.52
N ARG A 179 -11.12 4.42 -3.17
CA ARG A 179 -12.06 3.33 -3.40
C ARG A 179 -11.65 2.57 -4.67
N TRP A 180 -10.98 1.45 -4.51
CA TRP A 180 -10.53 0.59 -5.59
C TRP A 180 -10.99 -0.84 -5.34
N THR A 181 -11.22 -1.59 -6.43
CA THR A 181 -11.63 -3.00 -6.36
C THR A 181 -10.79 -3.84 -7.28
N PHE A 182 -10.37 -5.00 -6.79
CA PHE A 182 -9.58 -5.99 -7.50
C PHE A 182 -10.26 -7.35 -7.43
N ILE A 183 -10.09 -8.16 -8.48
CA ILE A 183 -10.36 -9.59 -8.45
C ILE A 183 -9.05 -10.31 -8.71
N ILE A 184 -8.72 -11.24 -7.82
CA ILE A 184 -7.55 -12.12 -7.90
C ILE A 184 -8.05 -13.52 -8.20
N ASP A 185 -7.53 -14.14 -9.24
CA ASP A 185 -7.89 -15.51 -9.62
C ASP A 185 -7.26 -16.56 -8.68
N LYS A 186 -7.64 -17.82 -8.90
CA LYS A 186 -7.09 -18.97 -8.15
C LYS A 186 -5.59 -19.16 -8.37
N GLN A 187 -4.97 -18.52 -9.38
CA GLN A 187 -3.53 -18.55 -9.64
C GLN A 187 -2.79 -17.40 -8.93
N GLY A 188 -3.52 -16.55 -8.22
CA GLY A 188 -3.00 -15.38 -7.53
C GLY A 188 -2.71 -14.19 -8.45
N LYS A 189 -3.33 -14.15 -9.65
CA LYS A 189 -3.19 -13.04 -10.59
C LYS A 189 -4.37 -12.09 -10.50
N VAL A 190 -4.11 -10.80 -10.62
CA VAL A 190 -5.15 -9.78 -10.81
C VAL A 190 -5.80 -9.99 -12.18
N VAL A 191 -7.08 -10.28 -12.21
CA VAL A 191 -7.88 -10.44 -13.44
C VAL A 191 -8.84 -9.30 -13.67
N TYR A 192 -9.07 -8.47 -12.65
CA TYR A 192 -9.90 -7.27 -12.74
C TYR A 192 -9.36 -6.20 -11.79
N LYS A 193 -9.39 -4.94 -12.24
CA LYS A 193 -9.06 -3.76 -11.44
C LYS A 193 -10.02 -2.63 -11.81
N SER A 194 -10.59 -1.98 -10.79
CA SER A 194 -11.37 -0.76 -10.95
C SER A 194 -10.85 0.32 -10.01
N THR A 195 -10.56 1.49 -10.55
CA THR A 195 -10.10 2.68 -9.81
C THR A 195 -11.17 3.77 -9.71
N GLU A 196 -12.27 3.61 -10.47
CA GLU A 196 -13.43 4.50 -10.50
C GLU A 196 -14.69 3.72 -10.09
N VAL A 197 -14.77 3.37 -8.82
CA VAL A 197 -15.80 2.47 -8.28
C VAL A 197 -17.07 3.21 -7.92
N ASN A 198 -18.20 2.83 -8.55
CA ASN A 198 -19.53 3.19 -8.06
C ASN A 198 -19.90 2.26 -6.88
N ALA A 199 -19.95 2.82 -5.69
CA ALA A 199 -20.17 2.07 -4.46
C ALA A 199 -21.45 1.19 -4.44
N ALA A 200 -22.50 1.62 -5.12
CA ALA A 200 -23.76 0.88 -5.15
C ALA A 200 -23.81 -0.25 -6.20
N GLU A 201 -22.95 -0.16 -7.23
CA GLU A 201 -22.95 -1.08 -8.36
C GLU A 201 -21.70 -1.99 -8.39
N ASP A 202 -20.79 -1.83 -7.42
CA ASP A 202 -19.50 -2.50 -7.44
C ASP A 202 -19.63 -4.02 -7.38
N SER A 203 -20.47 -4.55 -6.48
CA SER A 203 -20.71 -6.00 -6.37
C SER A 203 -21.27 -6.61 -7.67
N LYS A 204 -22.11 -5.86 -8.39
CA LYS A 204 -22.64 -6.29 -9.67
C LYS A 204 -21.56 -6.29 -10.75
N ALA A 205 -20.73 -5.23 -10.84
CA ALA A 205 -19.61 -5.17 -11.78
C ALA A 205 -18.60 -6.30 -11.54
N VAL A 206 -18.32 -6.62 -10.27
CA VAL A 206 -17.47 -7.76 -9.89
C VAL A 206 -18.08 -9.09 -10.32
N LEU A 207 -19.38 -9.31 -10.09
CA LEU A 207 -20.08 -10.53 -10.54
C LEU A 207 -20.08 -10.69 -12.06
N GLU A 208 -20.24 -9.59 -12.79
CA GLU A 208 -20.15 -9.60 -14.26
C GLU A 208 -18.72 -9.97 -14.73
N ALA A 209 -17.69 -9.43 -14.07
CA ALA A 209 -16.29 -9.74 -14.39
C ALA A 209 -15.90 -11.19 -14.06
N LEU A 210 -16.47 -11.79 -13.01
CA LEU A 210 -16.22 -13.18 -12.61
C LEU A 210 -16.90 -14.21 -13.54
N LYS A 211 -17.92 -13.81 -14.30
CA LYS A 211 -18.68 -14.69 -15.21
C LYS A 211 -18.12 -14.73 -16.63
N ASN A 212 -17.20 -13.79 -16.97
CA ASN A 212 -16.56 -13.69 -18.29
C ASN A 212 -15.19 -14.36 -18.31
#